data_01f73ca12b5f99b78001463b8753c6fe
#
_entry.id   01f73ca12b5f99b78001463b8753c6fe
#
_cell.length_a   1.000
_cell.length_b   1.000
_cell.length_c   1.000
_cell.angle_alpha   90.00
_cell.angle_beta   90.00
_cell.angle_gamma   90.00
#
_symmetry.space_group_name_H-M   'P 1'
#
loop_
_entity.id
_entity.type
_entity.pdbx_description
1 polymer ?
#
loop_
_entity_poly.entity_id
_entity_poly.type
_entity_poly.pdbx_seq_one_letter_code
_entity_poly.pdbx_strand_id
1 'polypeptide(L)'
;MLELDSIAREVVEANVAPRAAVGFAKYFEGRWEIAVGGGTTSIFDLASLTKPMTAVAFARSGLDPRAPLAEYLPELASTPSGPLPVELFFAHRAGLAAHLPLFVPLLGLTGLDGDPPGGALGRIDTADALRIAAGARRDDAEGDPPAEGFSPVYSDLGYILAGAAMARALGVADAGAAIDAWVVGPLGLGAELGTARDLAARAVDVAGRAAPTEIVPWRGGAVVGQVHDENAWALTGLGGSGHAGIFGTIGAVVEFARDVAERASGLEWLLRERPGGTLRAGFDGKSASGSSAGERMGAGAFGHLGFTGTSFWIDRGAGIAVALLTNRVHPTRENVRIRDVRPWAHDELFAIAARGG
;
A
#
# COMPACT_ATOMS: atom_id res chain seq x y z
N MET A 1 -20.34 18.11 -3.45
CA MET A 1 -19.11 18.60 -4.13
C MET A 1 -18.44 19.72 -3.31
N LEU A 2 -19.12 20.86 -3.06
CA LEU A 2 -18.52 21.99 -2.30
C LEU A 2 -17.98 21.60 -0.90
N GLU A 3 -18.65 20.70 -0.17
CA GLU A 3 -18.19 20.25 1.15
C GLU A 3 -16.91 19.39 1.07
N LEU A 4 -16.78 18.51 0.07
CA LEU A 4 -15.57 17.70 -0.13
C LEU A 4 -14.38 18.56 -0.53
N ASP A 5 -14.59 19.54 -1.41
CA ASP A 5 -13.56 20.50 -1.79
C ASP A 5 -13.09 21.33 -0.58
N SER A 6 -13.99 21.61 0.38
CA SER A 6 -13.64 22.30 1.63
C SER A 6 -12.71 21.45 2.50
N ILE A 7 -13.02 20.17 2.70
CA ILE A 7 -12.16 19.25 3.47
C ILE A 7 -10.76 19.17 2.84
N ALA A 8 -10.68 18.97 1.52
CA ALA A 8 -9.40 18.90 0.84
C ALA A 8 -8.60 20.21 0.99
N ARG A 9 -9.26 21.37 0.92
CA ARG A 9 -8.65 22.68 1.13
C ARG A 9 -8.15 22.86 2.56
N GLU A 10 -8.94 22.49 3.56
CA GLU A 10 -8.54 22.56 4.97
C GLU A 10 -7.30 21.71 5.26
N VAL A 11 -7.17 20.52 4.65
CA VAL A 11 -5.95 19.71 4.72
C VAL A 11 -4.73 20.46 4.20
N VAL A 12 -4.87 21.20 3.09
CA VAL A 12 -3.79 22.02 2.51
C VAL A 12 -3.50 23.25 3.40
N GLU A 13 -4.52 23.96 3.86
CA GLU A 13 -4.40 25.15 4.72
C GLU A 13 -3.79 24.80 6.09
N ALA A 14 -4.03 23.60 6.61
CA ALA A 14 -3.37 23.07 7.81
C ALA A 14 -1.88 22.75 7.58
N ASN A 15 -1.34 23.03 6.40
CA ASN A 15 0.05 22.75 6.00
C ASN A 15 0.42 21.25 6.17
N VAL A 16 -0.54 20.36 5.93
CA VAL A 16 -0.29 18.91 5.90
C VAL A 16 0.41 18.53 4.60
N ALA A 17 -0.06 19.05 3.48
CA ALA A 17 0.44 18.73 2.16
C ALA A 17 0.12 19.85 1.15
N PRO A 18 0.93 20.05 0.10
CA PRO A 18 0.60 21.00 -0.98
C PRO A 18 -0.59 20.56 -1.84
N ARG A 19 -0.92 19.27 -1.89
CA ARG A 19 -2.06 18.72 -2.62
C ARG A 19 -2.83 17.74 -1.76
N ALA A 20 -4.15 17.79 -1.83
CA ALA A 20 -5.05 16.85 -1.19
C ALA A 20 -6.24 16.54 -2.09
N ALA A 21 -6.72 15.31 -2.01
CA ALA A 21 -7.96 14.85 -2.60
C ALA A 21 -8.67 13.92 -1.62
N VAL A 22 -9.99 14.01 -1.55
CA VAL A 22 -10.82 13.24 -0.62
C VAL A 22 -12.00 12.62 -1.36
N GLY A 23 -12.54 11.55 -0.80
CA GLY A 23 -13.73 10.93 -1.37
C GLY A 23 -14.33 9.88 -0.47
N PHE A 24 -15.54 9.50 -0.82
CA PHE A 24 -16.22 8.39 -0.18
C PHE A 24 -17.03 7.58 -1.18
N ALA A 25 -17.30 6.32 -0.82
CA ALA A 25 -18.34 5.49 -1.39
C ALA A 25 -19.37 5.17 -0.31
N LYS A 26 -20.65 5.22 -0.64
CA LYS A 26 -21.77 4.91 0.23
C LYS A 26 -22.73 3.95 -0.45
N TYR A 27 -23.15 2.90 0.29
CA TYR A 27 -24.21 2.00 -0.14
C TYR A 27 -25.56 2.53 0.35
N PHE A 28 -26.44 2.86 -0.58
CA PHE A 28 -27.76 3.39 -0.31
C PHE A 28 -28.77 2.90 -1.34
N GLU A 29 -29.95 2.48 -0.89
CA GLU A 29 -31.06 2.02 -1.75
C GLU A 29 -30.65 0.97 -2.80
N GLY A 30 -29.79 0.02 -2.43
CA GLY A 30 -29.39 -1.08 -3.32
C GLY A 30 -28.24 -0.75 -4.28
N ARG A 31 -27.64 0.42 -4.22
CA ARG A 31 -26.54 0.87 -5.09
C ARG A 31 -25.44 1.57 -4.31
N TRP A 32 -24.27 1.59 -4.91
CA TRP A 32 -23.16 2.40 -4.43
C TRP A 32 -23.15 3.78 -5.10
N GLU A 33 -22.94 4.80 -4.31
CA GLU A 33 -22.73 6.17 -4.74
C GLU A 33 -21.32 6.59 -4.36
N ILE A 34 -20.59 7.26 -5.29
CA ILE A 34 -19.24 7.75 -5.09
C ILE A 34 -19.24 9.26 -5.25
N ALA A 35 -18.56 9.94 -4.32
CA ALA A 35 -18.31 11.36 -4.40
C ALA A 35 -16.83 11.65 -4.07
N VAL A 36 -16.24 12.60 -4.81
CA VAL A 36 -14.85 13.02 -4.67
C VAL A 36 -14.73 14.54 -4.71
N GLY A 37 -13.67 15.08 -4.08
CA GLY A 37 -13.38 16.51 -4.08
C GLY A 37 -11.88 16.79 -3.96
N GLY A 38 -11.49 18.05 -4.17
CA GLY A 38 -10.12 18.51 -4.17
C GLY A 38 -9.38 18.18 -5.47
N GLY A 39 -8.14 17.72 -5.36
CA GLY A 39 -7.28 17.42 -6.51
C GLY A 39 -7.66 16.12 -7.25
N THR A 40 -8.90 16.02 -7.75
CA THR A 40 -9.51 14.80 -8.29
C THR A 40 -8.82 14.24 -9.53
N THR A 41 -8.12 15.08 -10.31
CA THR A 41 -7.36 14.65 -11.49
C THR A 41 -5.89 14.36 -11.19
N SER A 42 -5.41 14.69 -9.99
CA SER A 42 -4.05 14.40 -9.57
C SER A 42 -3.84 12.91 -9.36
N ILE A 43 -2.66 12.43 -9.74
CA ILE A 43 -2.20 11.07 -9.47
C ILE A 43 -1.26 11.13 -8.26
N PHE A 44 -1.54 10.33 -7.26
CA PHE A 44 -0.72 10.25 -6.04
C PHE A 44 0.06 8.95 -6.01
N ASP A 45 1.30 8.98 -5.53
CA ASP A 45 1.99 7.78 -5.10
C ASP A 45 1.26 7.23 -3.86
N LEU A 46 0.66 6.06 -4.01
CA LEU A 46 -0.19 5.44 -2.99
C LEU A 46 0.63 4.77 -1.88
N ALA A 47 1.95 4.65 -2.06
CA ALA A 47 2.84 4.01 -1.10
C ALA A 47 2.26 2.66 -0.62
N SER A 48 2.14 2.49 0.69
CA SER A 48 1.66 1.22 1.28
C SER A 48 0.18 0.90 1.04
N LEU A 49 -0.62 1.76 0.39
CA LEU A 49 -1.92 1.32 -0.12
C LEU A 49 -1.77 0.29 -1.25
N THR A 50 -0.56 0.09 -1.77
CA THR A 50 -0.22 -1.04 -2.64
C THR A 50 -0.43 -2.38 -1.94
N LYS A 51 -0.19 -2.49 -0.63
CA LYS A 51 -0.28 -3.75 0.14
C LYS A 51 -1.66 -4.40 0.09
N PRO A 52 -2.77 -3.69 0.41
CA PRO A 52 -4.10 -4.27 0.24
C PRO A 52 -4.41 -4.65 -1.22
N MET A 53 -3.92 -3.89 -2.20
CA MET A 53 -4.10 -4.25 -3.62
C MET A 53 -3.34 -5.53 -3.98
N THR A 54 -2.12 -5.70 -3.47
CA THR A 54 -1.33 -6.94 -3.63
C THR A 54 -2.05 -8.14 -3.00
N ALA A 55 -2.57 -7.96 -1.78
CA ALA A 55 -3.27 -9.03 -1.07
C ALA A 55 -4.58 -9.43 -1.79
N VAL A 56 -5.35 -8.46 -2.27
CA VAL A 56 -6.57 -8.70 -3.05
C VAL A 56 -6.25 -9.35 -4.40
N ALA A 57 -5.19 -8.92 -5.09
CA ALA A 57 -4.74 -9.55 -6.33
C ALA A 57 -4.35 -11.02 -6.10
N PHE A 58 -3.60 -11.30 -5.04
CA PHE A 58 -3.25 -12.67 -4.66
C PHE A 58 -4.50 -13.52 -4.37
N ALA A 59 -5.44 -13.01 -3.56
CA ALA A 59 -6.66 -13.75 -3.24
C ALA A 59 -7.51 -14.04 -4.49
N ARG A 60 -7.61 -13.09 -5.41
CA ARG A 60 -8.39 -13.24 -6.66
C ARG A 60 -7.71 -14.09 -7.72
N SER A 61 -6.41 -14.25 -7.66
CA SER A 61 -5.66 -15.08 -8.62
C SER A 61 -5.85 -16.59 -8.42
N GLY A 62 -6.43 -17.01 -7.29
CA GLY A 62 -6.63 -18.41 -6.96
C GLY A 62 -5.38 -19.11 -6.43
N LEU A 63 -4.31 -18.40 -6.15
CA LEU A 63 -3.12 -18.94 -5.51
C LEU A 63 -3.43 -19.37 -4.05
N ASP A 64 -2.83 -20.46 -3.60
CA ASP A 64 -3.04 -20.95 -2.24
C ASP A 64 -2.25 -20.12 -1.21
N PRO A 65 -2.91 -19.38 -0.31
CA PRO A 65 -2.24 -18.61 0.73
C PRO A 65 -1.54 -19.49 1.78
N ARG A 66 -1.88 -20.77 1.85
CA ARG A 66 -1.28 -21.75 2.79
C ARG A 66 -0.05 -22.44 2.22
N ALA A 67 0.19 -22.30 0.92
CA ALA A 67 1.40 -22.83 0.31
C ALA A 67 2.64 -22.17 0.92
N PRO A 68 3.73 -22.91 1.14
CA PRO A 68 4.98 -22.34 1.62
C PRO A 68 5.56 -21.38 0.58
N LEU A 69 6.26 -20.34 1.06
CA LEU A 69 6.91 -19.36 0.17
C LEU A 69 7.81 -20.05 -0.87
N ALA A 70 8.52 -21.10 -0.48
CA ALA A 70 9.41 -21.87 -1.34
C ALA A 70 8.69 -22.61 -2.49
N GLU A 71 7.38 -22.80 -2.45
CA GLU A 71 6.63 -23.35 -3.57
C GLU A 71 6.61 -22.36 -4.76
N TYR A 72 6.53 -21.08 -4.45
CA TYR A 72 6.53 -20.01 -5.44
C TYR A 72 7.93 -19.46 -5.74
N LEU A 73 8.85 -19.50 -4.75
CA LEU A 73 10.23 -19.03 -4.84
C LEU A 73 11.18 -20.16 -4.36
N PRO A 74 11.43 -21.22 -5.17
CA PRO A 74 12.23 -22.37 -4.76
C PRO A 74 13.65 -22.04 -4.32
N GLU A 75 14.23 -20.96 -4.85
CA GLU A 75 15.55 -20.44 -4.47
C GLU A 75 15.64 -19.97 -3.02
N LEU A 76 14.51 -19.77 -2.35
CA LEU A 76 14.42 -19.37 -0.95
C LEU A 76 14.18 -20.55 0.01
N ALA A 77 14.12 -21.80 -0.48
CA ALA A 77 13.76 -22.97 0.32
C ALA A 77 14.65 -23.17 1.56
N SER A 78 15.93 -22.80 1.45
CA SER A 78 16.90 -22.91 2.56
C SER A 78 16.90 -21.71 3.53
N THR A 79 16.08 -20.71 3.27
CA THR A 79 15.94 -19.53 4.16
C THR A 79 14.92 -19.82 5.29
N PRO A 80 15.00 -19.10 6.43
CA PRO A 80 13.99 -19.22 7.48
C PRO A 80 12.56 -18.93 7.03
N SER A 81 12.39 -18.16 5.95
CA SER A 81 11.09 -17.80 5.38
C SER A 81 10.54 -18.82 4.39
N GLY A 82 11.41 -19.65 3.79
CA GLY A 82 11.04 -20.60 2.75
C GLY A 82 9.89 -21.55 3.12
N PRO A 83 9.88 -22.19 4.30
CA PRO A 83 8.82 -23.12 4.70
C PRO A 83 7.53 -22.44 5.18
N LEU A 84 7.50 -21.10 5.33
CA LEU A 84 6.37 -20.41 5.91
C LEU A 84 5.23 -20.24 4.90
N PRO A 85 3.96 -20.41 5.32
CA PRO A 85 2.79 -20.10 4.51
C PRO A 85 2.76 -18.62 4.06
N VAL A 86 2.41 -18.38 2.80
CA VAL A 86 2.40 -17.03 2.23
C VAL A 86 1.44 -16.09 2.97
N GLU A 87 0.35 -16.59 3.52
CA GLU A 87 -0.58 -15.79 4.33
C GLU A 87 0.08 -15.09 5.52
N LEU A 88 1.15 -15.66 6.10
CA LEU A 88 1.85 -15.04 7.23
C LEU A 88 2.61 -13.77 6.83
N PHE A 89 3.06 -13.70 5.57
CA PHE A 89 3.71 -12.51 5.04
C PHE A 89 2.68 -11.38 4.85
N PHE A 90 1.53 -11.70 4.26
CA PHE A 90 0.42 -10.73 4.13
C PHE A 90 -0.10 -10.25 5.48
N ALA A 91 -0.11 -11.12 6.49
CA ALA A 91 -0.58 -10.80 7.84
C ALA A 91 0.50 -10.17 8.74
N HIS A 92 1.70 -9.89 8.23
CA HIS A 92 2.85 -9.37 9.00
C HIS A 92 3.29 -10.28 10.16
N ARG A 93 3.13 -11.60 10.00
CA ARG A 93 3.37 -12.64 11.02
C ARG A 93 4.43 -13.67 10.64
N ALA A 94 5.18 -13.39 9.58
CA ALA A 94 6.31 -14.23 9.15
C ALA A 94 7.57 -14.08 10.04
N GLY A 95 7.54 -13.23 11.07
CA GLY A 95 8.67 -13.00 11.97
C GLY A 95 9.79 -12.16 11.35
N LEU A 96 9.52 -11.44 10.28
CA LEU A 96 10.52 -10.63 9.59
C LEU A 96 10.74 -9.26 10.26
N ALA A 97 11.93 -8.70 10.06
CA ALA A 97 12.21 -7.31 10.37
C ALA A 97 11.23 -6.38 9.63
N ALA A 98 10.96 -5.22 10.22
CA ALA A 98 10.04 -4.25 9.63
C ALA A 98 10.52 -3.75 8.27
N HIS A 99 11.80 -3.40 8.17
CA HIS A 99 12.42 -2.80 7.00
C HIS A 99 13.92 -3.09 6.97
N LEU A 100 14.47 -3.18 5.77
CA LEU A 100 15.92 -3.15 5.48
C LEU A 100 16.15 -2.24 4.28
N PRO A 101 17.23 -1.48 4.24
CA PRO A 101 17.55 -0.61 3.10
C PRO A 101 18.15 -1.41 1.93
N LEU A 102 17.36 -2.28 1.31
CA LEU A 102 17.79 -3.15 0.21
C LEU A 102 18.23 -2.35 -1.01
N PHE A 103 17.74 -1.11 -1.17
CA PHE A 103 18.14 -0.22 -2.26
C PHE A 103 19.63 0.12 -2.22
N VAL A 104 20.25 0.16 -1.03
CA VAL A 104 21.67 0.49 -0.88
C VAL A 104 22.54 -0.50 -1.67
N PRO A 105 22.54 -1.81 -1.37
CA PRO A 105 23.32 -2.78 -2.14
C PRO A 105 22.80 -2.99 -3.56
N LEU A 106 21.48 -2.89 -3.83
CA LEU A 106 20.91 -3.01 -5.18
C LEU A 106 21.45 -1.94 -6.14
N LEU A 107 21.61 -0.71 -5.65
CA LEU A 107 22.12 0.42 -6.43
C LEU A 107 23.63 0.57 -6.33
N GLY A 108 24.30 -0.19 -5.44
CA GLY A 108 25.72 -0.06 -5.17
C GLY A 108 26.08 1.23 -4.45
N LEU A 109 25.21 1.72 -3.58
CA LEU A 109 25.43 2.92 -2.76
C LEU A 109 26.27 2.57 -1.52
N THR A 110 26.91 3.56 -0.93
CA THR A 110 27.72 3.40 0.33
C THR A 110 26.93 3.75 1.59
N GLY A 111 25.78 4.39 1.45
CA GLY A 111 24.94 4.82 2.57
C GLY A 111 23.52 5.14 2.17
N LEU A 112 22.71 5.51 3.18
CA LEU A 112 21.29 5.81 3.01
C LEU A 112 21.05 7.12 2.23
N ASP A 113 22.00 8.02 2.22
CA ASP A 113 21.90 9.33 1.55
C ASP A 113 22.32 9.26 0.07
N GLY A 114 22.55 8.06 -0.45
CA GLY A 114 22.83 7.85 -1.85
C GLY A 114 24.20 8.26 -2.31
N ASP A 115 25.18 8.33 -1.39
CA ASP A 115 26.56 8.61 -1.76
C ASP A 115 27.05 7.59 -2.80
N PRO A 116 27.67 8.05 -3.90
CA PRO A 116 28.19 7.13 -4.90
C PRO A 116 29.26 6.24 -4.28
N PRO A 117 29.43 5.00 -4.74
CA PRO A 117 30.34 4.06 -4.13
C PRO A 117 31.78 4.59 -4.18
N GLY A 118 32.33 4.86 -3.00
CA GLY A 118 33.75 5.21 -2.82
C GLY A 118 34.71 4.03 -2.97
N GLY A 119 34.24 2.92 -3.50
CA GLY A 119 34.94 1.65 -3.73
C GLY A 119 33.95 0.59 -4.20
N ALA A 120 34.41 -0.45 -4.87
CA ALA A 120 33.61 -1.51 -5.45
C ALA A 120 32.92 -2.40 -4.40
N LEU A 121 31.89 -1.87 -3.73
CA LEU A 121 30.86 -2.71 -3.17
C LEU A 121 30.09 -3.26 -4.37
N GLY A 122 30.22 -4.56 -4.63
CA GLY A 122 29.53 -5.19 -5.74
C GLY A 122 28.02 -4.97 -5.60
N ARG A 123 27.35 -4.57 -6.66
CA ARG A 123 25.89 -4.56 -6.71
C ARG A 123 25.39 -5.97 -6.50
N ILE A 124 24.33 -6.11 -5.71
CA ILE A 124 23.57 -7.35 -5.65
C ILE A 124 22.45 -7.32 -6.69
N ASP A 125 21.99 -8.50 -7.10
CA ASP A 125 20.81 -8.61 -7.94
C ASP A 125 19.52 -8.75 -7.10
N THR A 126 18.38 -8.78 -7.81
CA THR A 126 17.06 -8.95 -7.16
C THR A 126 16.95 -10.29 -6.42
N ALA A 127 17.56 -11.37 -6.89
CA ALA A 127 17.48 -12.67 -6.22
C ALA A 127 18.25 -12.64 -4.88
N ASP A 128 19.38 -11.97 -4.83
CA ASP A 128 20.13 -11.76 -3.60
C ASP A 128 19.36 -10.87 -2.62
N ALA A 129 18.72 -9.80 -3.11
CA ALA A 129 17.88 -8.94 -2.28
C ALA A 129 16.70 -9.71 -1.66
N LEU A 130 16.04 -10.59 -2.43
CA LEU A 130 14.98 -11.46 -1.92
C LEU A 130 15.51 -12.46 -0.88
N ARG A 131 16.72 -13.01 -1.09
CA ARG A 131 17.35 -13.91 -0.12
C ARG A 131 17.69 -13.20 1.19
N ILE A 132 18.21 -11.98 1.12
CA ILE A 132 18.45 -11.11 2.29
C ILE A 132 17.14 -10.84 3.02
N ALA A 133 16.09 -10.43 2.32
CA ALA A 133 14.77 -10.20 2.90
C ALA A 133 14.20 -11.45 3.58
N ALA A 134 14.32 -12.62 2.94
CA ALA A 134 13.82 -13.90 3.46
C ALA A 134 14.61 -14.41 4.67
N GLY A 135 15.87 -13.99 4.82
CA GLY A 135 16.72 -14.29 5.97
C GLY A 135 16.58 -13.32 7.15
N ALA A 136 15.90 -12.18 6.95
CA ALA A 136 15.86 -11.08 7.93
C ALA A 136 14.84 -11.34 9.06
N ARG A 137 15.06 -12.40 9.85
CA ARG A 137 14.26 -12.71 11.05
C ARG A 137 14.57 -11.73 12.17
N ARG A 138 13.53 -11.43 12.95
CA ARG A 138 13.68 -10.70 14.22
C ARG A 138 14.17 -11.66 15.32
N ASP A 139 14.87 -11.12 16.30
CA ASP A 139 15.40 -11.92 17.43
C ASP A 139 14.31 -12.60 18.26
N ASP A 140 13.09 -12.01 18.32
CA ASP A 140 11.93 -12.57 19.02
C ASP A 140 11.09 -13.55 18.18
N ALA A 141 11.54 -13.91 16.98
CA ALA A 141 10.87 -14.80 16.04
C ALA A 141 11.71 -16.04 15.72
N GLU A 142 12.30 -16.66 16.74
CA GLU A 142 13.07 -17.88 16.61
C GLU A 142 12.18 -19.15 16.46
N GLY A 143 12.71 -20.14 15.78
CA GLY A 143 12.06 -21.46 15.60
C GLY A 143 10.87 -21.43 14.65
N ASP A 144 9.98 -22.41 14.82
CA ASP A 144 8.76 -22.54 14.03
C ASP A 144 7.68 -21.57 14.53
N PRO A 145 6.90 -20.95 13.63
CA PRO A 145 5.85 -20.05 14.04
C PRO A 145 4.71 -20.82 14.74
N PRO A 146 4.05 -20.19 15.73
CA PRO A 146 2.73 -20.66 16.19
C PRO A 146 1.71 -20.76 15.05
N ALA A 147 0.60 -21.44 15.27
CA ALA A 147 -0.45 -21.64 14.26
C ALA A 147 -0.96 -20.33 13.61
N GLU A 148 -1.01 -19.23 14.37
CA GLU A 148 -1.40 -17.91 13.88
C GLU A 148 -0.19 -17.06 13.42
N GLY A 149 1.01 -17.65 13.32
CA GLY A 149 2.25 -16.95 13.05
C GLY A 149 2.85 -16.25 14.29
N PHE A 150 3.98 -15.60 14.10
CA PHE A 150 4.63 -14.80 15.13
C PHE A 150 3.80 -13.56 15.51
N SER A 151 4.14 -12.90 16.63
CA SER A 151 3.57 -11.61 16.98
C SER A 151 3.67 -10.62 15.82
N PRO A 152 2.58 -9.91 15.47
CA PRO A 152 2.57 -9.08 14.27
C PRO A 152 3.52 -7.89 14.40
N VAL A 153 4.38 -7.72 13.41
CA VAL A 153 5.19 -6.52 13.22
C VAL A 153 5.07 -6.11 11.76
N TYR A 154 4.56 -4.91 11.53
CA TYR A 154 4.41 -4.36 10.19
C TYR A 154 5.74 -4.45 9.44
N SER A 155 5.76 -5.16 8.32
CA SER A 155 6.97 -5.48 7.57
C SER A 155 6.78 -5.24 6.07
N ASP A 156 7.62 -4.40 5.49
CA ASP A 156 7.72 -4.23 4.04
C ASP A 156 8.34 -5.46 3.39
N LEU A 157 9.30 -6.11 4.07
CA LEU A 157 9.99 -7.30 3.56
C LEU A 157 9.01 -8.44 3.27
N GLY A 158 8.01 -8.62 4.13
CA GLY A 158 6.96 -9.62 3.91
C GLY A 158 6.22 -9.41 2.59
N TYR A 159 5.90 -8.17 2.26
CA TYR A 159 5.21 -7.84 1.02
C TYR A 159 6.12 -7.84 -0.21
N ILE A 160 7.40 -7.52 -0.06
CA ILE A 160 8.38 -7.71 -1.13
C ILE A 160 8.41 -9.19 -1.53
N LEU A 161 8.51 -10.10 -0.56
CA LEU A 161 8.54 -11.55 -0.80
C LEU A 161 7.22 -12.07 -1.36
N ALA A 162 6.08 -11.71 -0.75
CA ALA A 162 4.77 -12.15 -1.21
C ALA A 162 4.44 -11.62 -2.62
N GLY A 163 4.81 -10.37 -2.92
CA GLY A 163 4.67 -9.78 -4.25
C GLY A 163 5.53 -10.47 -5.32
N ALA A 164 6.78 -10.80 -4.98
CA ALA A 164 7.67 -11.56 -5.86
C ALA A 164 7.15 -12.99 -6.10
N ALA A 165 6.64 -13.65 -5.04
CA ALA A 165 6.02 -14.97 -5.13
C ALA A 165 4.80 -14.96 -6.06
N MET A 166 3.90 -13.99 -5.88
CA MET A 166 2.73 -13.80 -6.74
C MET A 166 3.13 -13.57 -8.19
N ALA A 167 4.06 -12.65 -8.45
CA ALA A 167 4.51 -12.35 -9.80
C ALA A 167 5.12 -13.59 -10.49
N ARG A 168 5.95 -14.34 -9.79
CA ARG A 168 6.55 -15.59 -10.27
C ARG A 168 5.50 -16.64 -10.60
N ALA A 169 4.56 -16.88 -9.68
CA ALA A 169 3.49 -17.87 -9.86
C ALA A 169 2.57 -17.56 -11.04
N LEU A 170 2.32 -16.29 -11.29
CA LEU A 170 1.46 -15.82 -12.38
C LEU A 170 2.23 -15.60 -13.70
N GLY A 171 3.56 -15.72 -13.71
CA GLY A 171 4.37 -15.50 -14.89
C GLY A 171 4.37 -14.05 -15.39
N VAL A 172 4.20 -13.07 -14.51
CA VAL A 172 4.17 -11.63 -14.82
C VAL A 172 5.46 -10.93 -14.35
N ALA A 173 5.69 -9.72 -14.85
CA ALA A 173 6.95 -9.00 -14.64
C ALA A 173 7.23 -8.64 -13.16
N ASP A 174 6.20 -8.22 -12.42
CA ASP A 174 6.29 -7.78 -11.02
C ASP A 174 4.90 -7.78 -10.37
N ALA A 175 4.84 -7.45 -9.07
CA ALA A 175 3.57 -7.39 -8.35
C ALA A 175 2.60 -6.34 -8.92
N GLY A 176 3.11 -5.25 -9.49
CA GLY A 176 2.28 -4.24 -10.14
C GLY A 176 1.52 -4.80 -11.34
N ALA A 177 2.17 -5.62 -12.17
CA ALA A 177 1.53 -6.30 -13.28
C ALA A 177 0.45 -7.31 -12.82
N ALA A 178 0.68 -7.99 -11.69
CA ALA A 178 -0.35 -8.85 -11.08
C ALA A 178 -1.53 -8.03 -10.55
N ILE A 179 -1.28 -6.89 -9.88
CA ILE A 179 -2.33 -5.97 -9.44
C ILE A 179 -3.13 -5.44 -10.65
N ASP A 180 -2.44 -5.12 -11.73
CA ASP A 180 -3.09 -4.68 -12.97
C ASP A 180 -4.07 -5.73 -13.50
N ALA A 181 -3.64 -6.98 -13.58
CA ALA A 181 -4.44 -8.08 -14.11
C ALA A 181 -5.65 -8.45 -13.22
N TRP A 182 -5.49 -8.39 -11.89
CA TRP A 182 -6.47 -8.96 -10.94
C TRP A 182 -7.26 -7.91 -10.14
N VAL A 183 -6.87 -6.63 -10.22
CA VAL A 183 -7.55 -5.52 -9.56
C VAL A 183 -7.91 -4.42 -10.55
N VAL A 184 -6.93 -3.82 -11.22
CA VAL A 184 -7.12 -2.63 -12.06
C VAL A 184 -7.97 -2.94 -13.30
N GLY A 185 -7.61 -3.98 -14.03
CA GLY A 185 -8.33 -4.41 -15.25
C GLY A 185 -9.78 -4.76 -14.98
N PRO A 186 -10.09 -5.67 -14.01
CA PRO A 186 -11.46 -6.03 -13.66
C PRO A 186 -12.34 -4.85 -13.20
N LEU A 187 -11.74 -3.79 -12.65
CA LEU A 187 -12.44 -2.57 -12.24
C LEU A 187 -12.53 -1.50 -13.34
N GLY A 188 -11.86 -1.71 -14.47
CA GLY A 188 -11.81 -0.73 -15.55
C GLY A 188 -11.02 0.54 -15.22
N LEU A 189 -10.11 0.49 -14.25
CA LEU A 189 -9.42 1.66 -13.69
C LEU A 189 -8.08 1.98 -14.36
N GLY A 190 -7.76 1.37 -15.50
CA GLY A 190 -6.43 1.45 -16.12
C GLY A 190 -5.92 2.85 -16.47
N ALA A 191 -6.80 3.85 -16.61
CA ALA A 191 -6.42 5.25 -16.82
C ALA A 191 -6.18 6.05 -15.52
N GLU A 192 -6.50 5.46 -14.36
CA GLU A 192 -6.52 6.17 -13.07
C GLU A 192 -5.77 5.45 -11.94
N LEU A 193 -5.44 4.15 -12.14
CA LEU A 193 -4.77 3.31 -11.16
C LEU A 193 -3.76 2.40 -11.87
N GLY A 194 -2.57 2.25 -11.31
CA GLY A 194 -1.54 1.35 -11.84
C GLY A 194 -0.14 1.77 -11.46
N THR A 195 0.85 1.03 -11.92
CA THR A 195 2.25 1.48 -11.81
C THR A 195 2.51 2.65 -12.76
N ALA A 196 3.58 3.41 -12.53
CA ALA A 196 3.98 4.48 -13.45
C ALA A 196 4.22 3.93 -14.88
N ARG A 197 4.79 2.72 -14.99
CA ARG A 197 4.96 2.01 -16.27
C ARG A 197 3.64 1.73 -16.97
N ASP A 198 2.67 1.18 -16.25
CA ASP A 198 1.40 0.74 -16.84
C ASP A 198 0.52 1.94 -17.23
N LEU A 199 0.50 2.99 -16.41
CA LEU A 199 -0.17 4.27 -16.73
C LEU A 199 0.45 4.92 -17.97
N ALA A 200 1.78 5.00 -18.05
CA ALA A 200 2.47 5.54 -19.21
C ALA A 200 2.20 4.72 -20.49
N ALA A 201 2.15 3.39 -20.38
CA ALA A 201 1.81 2.50 -21.51
C ALA A 201 0.38 2.74 -22.04
N ARG A 202 -0.52 3.29 -21.19
CA ARG A 202 -1.88 3.70 -21.56
C ARG A 202 -2.00 5.18 -21.93
N ALA A 203 -0.89 5.83 -22.24
CA ALA A 203 -0.78 7.23 -22.61
C ALA A 203 -1.31 8.21 -21.54
N VAL A 204 -1.28 7.83 -20.27
CA VAL A 204 -1.57 8.74 -19.15
C VAL A 204 -0.35 9.64 -18.92
N ASP A 205 -0.56 10.95 -18.87
CA ASP A 205 0.50 11.90 -18.54
C ASP A 205 0.81 11.84 -17.03
N VAL A 206 1.62 10.84 -16.66
CA VAL A 206 2.02 10.64 -15.25
C VAL A 206 2.87 11.82 -14.78
N ALA A 207 3.79 12.32 -15.59
CA ALA A 207 4.69 13.40 -15.21
C ALA A 207 3.95 14.71 -14.93
N GLY A 208 2.96 15.06 -15.74
CA GLY A 208 2.17 16.27 -15.57
C GLY A 208 1.09 16.19 -14.48
N ARG A 209 0.59 14.97 -14.20
CA ARG A 209 -0.51 14.75 -13.24
C ARG A 209 -0.04 14.30 -11.86
N ALA A 210 1.14 13.69 -11.74
CA ALA A 210 1.61 13.19 -10.46
C ALA A 210 1.89 14.32 -9.47
N ALA A 211 1.40 14.14 -8.25
CA ALA A 211 1.78 14.98 -7.14
C ALA A 211 3.24 14.69 -6.77
N PRO A 212 4.13 15.71 -6.70
CA PRO A 212 5.51 15.50 -6.30
C PRO A 212 5.56 14.91 -4.88
N THR A 213 6.47 13.99 -4.67
CA THR A 213 6.78 13.47 -3.34
C THR A 213 7.99 14.21 -2.78
N GLU A 214 8.93 13.56 -2.15
CA GLU A 214 10.06 14.18 -1.47
C GLU A 214 11.10 14.77 -2.44
N ILE A 215 11.83 15.78 -1.99
CA ILE A 215 13.04 16.23 -2.65
C ILE A 215 14.20 15.35 -2.17
N VAL A 216 14.68 14.49 -3.05
CA VAL A 216 15.76 13.54 -2.76
C VAL A 216 16.97 13.88 -3.63
N PRO A 217 18.00 14.57 -3.09
CA PRO A 217 19.11 15.09 -3.90
C PRO A 217 19.82 14.01 -4.75
N TRP A 218 20.09 12.84 -4.18
CA TRP A 218 20.76 11.75 -4.90
C TRP A 218 19.92 11.09 -5.99
N ARG A 219 18.57 11.32 -5.98
CA ARG A 219 17.64 10.93 -7.06
C ARG A 219 17.41 12.05 -8.09
N GLY A 220 18.17 13.14 -8.00
CA GLY A 220 18.08 14.27 -8.93
C GLY A 220 17.09 15.36 -8.54
N GLY A 221 16.58 15.38 -7.32
CA GLY A 221 15.68 16.43 -6.83
C GLY A 221 14.29 15.93 -6.45
N ALA A 222 13.24 16.64 -6.84
CA ALA A 222 11.87 16.25 -6.54
C ALA A 222 11.48 14.95 -7.28
N VAL A 223 11.02 13.96 -6.53
CA VAL A 223 10.53 12.68 -7.09
C VAL A 223 9.11 12.88 -7.59
N VAL A 224 8.91 12.79 -8.89
CA VAL A 224 7.62 13.00 -9.57
C VAL A 224 7.36 11.87 -10.55
N GLY A 225 6.23 11.19 -10.43
CA GLY A 225 5.87 10.08 -11.32
C GLY A 225 6.81 8.88 -11.23
N GLN A 226 7.63 8.82 -10.21
CA GLN A 226 8.48 7.71 -9.83
C GLN A 226 8.12 7.25 -8.43
N VAL A 227 8.27 5.97 -8.15
CA VAL A 227 7.97 5.40 -6.82
C VAL A 227 8.82 6.10 -5.76
N HIS A 228 8.17 6.62 -4.71
CA HIS A 228 8.85 7.29 -3.60
C HIS A 228 9.69 6.30 -2.78
N ASP A 229 9.13 5.12 -2.48
CA ASP A 229 9.82 4.07 -1.73
C ASP A 229 11.09 3.61 -2.44
N GLU A 230 12.23 3.74 -1.78
CA GLU A 230 13.54 3.49 -2.36
C GLU A 230 13.74 2.00 -2.68
N ASN A 231 13.24 1.09 -1.85
CA ASN A 231 13.34 -0.35 -2.11
C ASN A 231 12.48 -0.77 -3.31
N ALA A 232 11.24 -0.29 -3.38
CA ALA A 232 10.36 -0.59 -4.51
C ALA A 232 10.95 -0.04 -5.82
N TRP A 233 11.47 1.19 -5.80
CA TRP A 233 12.11 1.80 -6.96
C TRP A 233 13.37 1.03 -7.39
N ALA A 234 14.23 0.63 -6.45
CA ALA A 234 15.45 -0.12 -6.74
C ALA A 234 15.15 -1.52 -7.29
N LEU A 235 14.08 -2.17 -6.81
CA LEU A 235 13.66 -3.50 -7.24
C LEU A 235 12.96 -3.52 -8.60
N THR A 236 12.13 -2.52 -8.90
CA THR A 236 11.18 -2.59 -10.03
C THR A 236 11.19 -1.37 -10.96
N GLY A 237 11.99 -0.35 -10.66
CA GLY A 237 12.03 0.90 -11.44
C GLY A 237 10.67 1.62 -11.46
N LEU A 238 10.01 1.64 -12.61
CA LEU A 238 8.67 2.21 -12.79
C LEU A 238 7.54 1.18 -12.58
N GLY A 239 7.88 -0.06 -12.24
CA GLY A 239 6.95 -1.13 -11.89
C GLY A 239 6.46 -1.04 -10.45
N GLY A 240 5.88 -2.14 -9.94
CA GLY A 240 5.37 -2.22 -8.57
C GLY A 240 5.94 -3.40 -7.81
N SER A 241 6.46 -3.14 -6.63
CA SER A 241 6.75 -4.16 -5.62
C SER A 241 5.50 -4.45 -4.78
N GLY A 242 5.47 -5.58 -4.06
CA GLY A 242 4.28 -5.95 -3.28
C GLY A 242 3.89 -4.96 -2.18
N HIS A 243 4.83 -4.12 -1.72
CA HIS A 243 4.62 -3.16 -0.63
C HIS A 243 4.37 -1.73 -1.08
N ALA A 244 4.81 -1.34 -2.29
CA ALA A 244 4.71 0.01 -2.85
C ALA A 244 4.84 -0.01 -4.38
N GLY A 245 4.50 1.10 -5.05
CA GLY A 245 4.70 1.29 -6.49
C GLY A 245 3.41 1.53 -7.29
N ILE A 246 2.25 1.51 -6.65
CA ILE A 246 0.99 1.87 -7.30
C ILE A 246 0.73 3.37 -7.14
N PHE A 247 0.30 3.97 -8.22
CA PHE A 247 -0.17 5.35 -8.34
C PHE A 247 -1.67 5.36 -8.61
N GLY A 248 -2.38 6.37 -8.09
CA GLY A 248 -3.82 6.45 -8.37
C GLY A 248 -4.43 7.81 -8.08
N THR A 249 -5.62 8.01 -8.68
CA THR A 249 -6.52 9.13 -8.36
C THR A 249 -7.37 8.79 -7.15
N ILE A 250 -8.00 9.80 -6.55
CA ILE A 250 -8.92 9.59 -5.42
C ILE A 250 -10.14 8.75 -5.84
N GLY A 251 -10.67 8.96 -7.04
CA GLY A 251 -11.78 8.17 -7.55
C GLY A 251 -11.45 6.70 -7.65
N ALA A 252 -10.27 6.36 -8.15
CA ALA A 252 -9.82 4.97 -8.27
C ALA A 252 -9.59 4.30 -6.91
N VAL A 253 -9.07 5.02 -5.91
CA VAL A 253 -8.90 4.47 -4.56
C VAL A 253 -10.24 4.24 -3.87
N VAL A 254 -11.20 5.16 -4.02
CA VAL A 254 -12.57 4.99 -3.49
C VAL A 254 -13.27 3.83 -4.17
N GLU A 255 -13.11 3.67 -5.48
CA GLU A 255 -13.68 2.54 -6.23
C GLU A 255 -13.08 1.20 -5.80
N PHE A 256 -11.76 1.13 -5.57
CA PHE A 256 -11.13 -0.05 -4.99
C PHE A 256 -11.70 -0.38 -3.59
N ALA A 257 -11.85 0.63 -2.73
CA ALA A 257 -12.40 0.44 -1.39
C ALA A 257 -13.88 -0.01 -1.44
N ARG A 258 -14.68 0.54 -2.34
CA ARG A 258 -16.05 0.12 -2.62
C ARG A 258 -16.10 -1.35 -3.06
N ASP A 259 -15.24 -1.73 -3.98
CA ASP A 259 -15.19 -3.10 -4.51
C ASP A 259 -14.82 -4.11 -3.42
N VAL A 260 -13.89 -3.81 -2.54
CA VAL A 260 -13.56 -4.64 -1.37
C VAL A 260 -14.73 -4.70 -0.38
N ALA A 261 -15.45 -3.60 -0.17
CA ALA A 261 -16.64 -3.59 0.69
C ALA A 261 -17.75 -4.50 0.17
N GLU A 262 -18.00 -4.46 -1.12
CA GLU A 262 -19.07 -5.19 -1.80
C GLU A 262 -18.72 -6.67 -2.02
N ARG A 263 -17.52 -6.95 -2.53
CA ARG A 263 -17.06 -8.29 -2.96
C ARG A 263 -16.13 -8.94 -1.94
N ALA A 264 -16.55 -9.00 -0.69
CA ALA A 264 -15.76 -9.63 0.35
C ALA A 264 -15.71 -11.16 0.27
N SER A 265 -16.58 -11.79 -0.53
CA SER A 265 -16.53 -13.23 -0.79
C SER A 265 -15.21 -13.61 -1.47
N GLY A 266 -14.49 -14.59 -0.90
CA GLY A 266 -13.15 -14.97 -1.31
C GLY A 266 -12.03 -14.13 -0.68
N LEU A 267 -12.37 -13.08 0.09
CA LEU A 267 -11.41 -12.25 0.82
C LEU A 267 -11.44 -12.50 2.34
N GLU A 268 -12.17 -13.50 2.81
CA GLU A 268 -12.41 -13.75 4.24
C GLU A 268 -11.09 -13.92 5.01
N TRP A 269 -10.11 -14.62 4.44
CA TRP A 269 -8.83 -14.83 5.08
C TRP A 269 -7.99 -13.54 5.18
N LEU A 270 -8.18 -12.58 4.26
CA LEU A 270 -7.59 -11.25 4.33
C LEU A 270 -8.20 -10.42 5.46
N LEU A 271 -9.52 -10.44 5.55
CA LEU A 271 -10.29 -9.58 6.45
C LEU A 271 -10.42 -10.14 7.86
N ARG A 272 -10.03 -11.39 8.08
CA ARG A 272 -10.08 -12.06 9.38
C ARG A 272 -9.27 -11.28 10.43
N GLU A 273 -9.88 -10.99 11.58
CA GLU A 273 -9.18 -10.48 12.74
C GLU A 273 -8.24 -11.54 13.29
N ARG A 274 -7.07 -11.10 13.75
CA ARG A 274 -6.02 -11.98 14.26
C ARG A 274 -5.57 -11.49 15.64
N PRO A 275 -5.19 -12.39 16.57
CA PRO A 275 -4.81 -11.99 17.93
C PRO A 275 -3.53 -11.13 17.93
N GLY A 276 -3.38 -10.29 18.97
CA GLY A 276 -2.15 -9.53 19.23
C GLY A 276 -2.01 -8.21 18.47
N GLY A 277 -3.08 -7.67 17.89
CA GLY A 277 -3.08 -6.35 17.26
C GLY A 277 -4.21 -6.16 16.25
N THR A 278 -4.15 -5.06 15.53
CA THR A 278 -5.14 -4.68 14.51
C THR A 278 -4.78 -5.16 13.11
N LEU A 279 -3.52 -5.58 12.86
CA LEU A 279 -3.05 -6.01 11.55
C LEU A 279 -3.77 -7.28 11.06
N ARG A 280 -4.35 -7.20 9.88
CA ARG A 280 -4.96 -8.28 9.10
C ARG A 280 -4.04 -8.60 7.91
N ALA A 281 -4.42 -9.54 7.07
CA ALA A 281 -3.67 -9.78 5.84
C ALA A 281 -4.04 -8.73 4.78
N GLY A 282 -3.14 -7.79 4.53
CA GLY A 282 -3.36 -6.70 3.56
C GLY A 282 -4.04 -5.45 4.12
N PHE A 283 -4.61 -5.53 5.30
CA PHE A 283 -5.36 -4.43 5.90
C PHE A 283 -4.95 -4.21 7.36
N ASP A 284 -5.28 -3.03 7.89
CA ASP A 284 -5.24 -2.72 9.31
C ASP A 284 -6.68 -2.55 9.82
N GLY A 285 -6.96 -3.00 11.03
CA GLY A 285 -8.24 -2.79 11.70
C GLY A 285 -8.26 -1.47 12.47
N LYS A 286 -9.44 -0.94 12.74
CA LYS A 286 -9.59 0.25 13.57
C LYS A 286 -9.10 -0.03 14.99
N SER A 287 -8.18 0.79 15.50
CA SER A 287 -7.75 0.77 16.90
C SER A 287 -8.88 1.24 17.82
N ALA A 288 -8.94 0.68 19.03
CA ALA A 288 -9.98 1.01 20.01
C ALA A 288 -9.93 2.48 20.47
N SER A 289 -8.77 3.13 20.39
CA SER A 289 -8.57 4.54 20.72
C SER A 289 -7.51 5.16 19.81
N GLY A 290 -7.64 6.46 19.52
CA GLY A 290 -6.68 7.22 18.70
C GLY A 290 -6.50 6.67 17.30
N SER A 291 -7.54 6.06 16.74
CA SER A 291 -7.48 5.46 15.41
C SER A 291 -7.35 6.51 14.31
N SER A 292 -6.50 6.23 13.33
CA SER A 292 -6.44 7.03 12.11
C SER A 292 -7.70 6.92 11.24
N ALA A 293 -8.60 5.97 11.54
CA ALA A 293 -9.93 5.87 10.94
C ALA A 293 -10.90 6.98 11.42
N GLY A 294 -10.55 7.69 12.49
CA GLY A 294 -11.43 8.60 13.18
C GLY A 294 -12.32 7.91 14.23
N GLU A 295 -13.25 8.65 14.79
CA GLU A 295 -14.15 8.21 15.88
C GLU A 295 -15.47 7.61 15.34
N ARG A 296 -15.93 8.08 14.16
CA ARG A 296 -17.29 7.79 13.65
C ARG A 296 -17.47 6.39 13.07
N MET A 297 -16.43 5.79 12.52
CA MET A 297 -16.50 4.43 11.99
C MET A 297 -16.66 3.40 13.09
N GLY A 298 -17.39 2.32 12.81
CA GLY A 298 -17.58 1.19 13.73
C GLY A 298 -16.27 0.45 14.03
N ALA A 299 -16.27 -0.29 15.14
CA ALA A 299 -15.08 -1.04 15.60
C ALA A 299 -14.59 -2.09 14.58
N GLY A 300 -15.47 -2.62 13.73
CA GLY A 300 -15.12 -3.57 12.67
C GLY A 300 -14.50 -2.94 11.43
N ALA A 301 -14.35 -1.62 11.36
CA ALA A 301 -13.76 -0.93 10.23
C ALA A 301 -12.31 -1.37 10.00
N PHE A 302 -11.92 -1.39 8.74
CA PHE A 302 -10.57 -1.75 8.31
C PHE A 302 -10.14 -0.90 7.11
N GLY A 303 -8.86 -0.77 6.90
CA GLY A 303 -8.31 0.06 5.86
C GLY A 303 -6.81 -0.05 5.76
N HIS A 304 -6.15 0.96 5.25
CA HIS A 304 -4.69 1.04 5.25
C HIS A 304 -4.21 2.50 5.14
N LEU A 305 -2.97 2.72 5.56
CA LEU A 305 -2.27 3.99 5.49
C LEU A 305 -1.11 3.92 4.53
N GLY A 306 -0.85 5.00 3.79
CA GLY A 306 0.33 5.17 2.97
C GLY A 306 1.29 6.21 3.56
N PHE A 307 2.59 5.96 3.43
CA PHE A 307 3.66 6.81 3.94
C PHE A 307 3.59 8.23 3.35
N THR A 308 3.22 8.34 2.10
CA THR A 308 3.06 9.61 1.37
C THR A 308 1.90 10.48 1.87
N GLY A 309 1.10 9.97 2.81
CA GLY A 309 -0.04 10.67 3.38
C GLY A 309 -1.38 10.23 2.79
N THR A 310 -1.39 9.09 2.15
CA THR A 310 -2.59 8.45 1.60
C THR A 310 -3.24 7.54 2.63
N SER A 311 -4.55 7.30 2.51
CA SER A 311 -5.30 6.37 3.35
C SER A 311 -6.66 6.06 2.77
N PHE A 312 -7.20 4.91 3.09
CA PHE A 312 -8.63 4.61 2.98
C PHE A 312 -9.09 3.76 4.16
N TRP A 313 -10.37 3.85 4.48
CA TRP A 313 -11.04 3.04 5.50
C TRP A 313 -12.41 2.60 5.02
N ILE A 314 -12.80 1.39 5.41
CA ILE A 314 -14.05 0.74 5.01
C ILE A 314 -14.81 0.34 6.28
N ASP A 315 -16.02 0.82 6.43
CA ASP A 315 -16.99 0.37 7.43
C ASP A 315 -18.14 -0.37 6.70
N ARG A 316 -18.03 -1.70 6.68
CA ARG A 316 -19.06 -2.53 6.03
C ARG A 316 -20.39 -2.49 6.76
N GLY A 317 -20.38 -2.28 8.09
CA GLY A 317 -21.60 -2.17 8.87
C GLY A 317 -22.40 -0.93 8.53
N ALA A 318 -21.71 0.17 8.27
CA ALA A 318 -22.32 1.42 7.81
C ALA A 318 -22.55 1.47 6.29
N GLY A 319 -21.95 0.57 5.51
CA GLY A 319 -21.95 0.65 4.05
C GLY A 319 -21.17 1.86 3.53
N ILE A 320 -20.12 2.29 4.22
CA ILE A 320 -19.36 3.49 3.88
C ILE A 320 -17.87 3.15 3.76
N ALA A 321 -17.24 3.66 2.71
CA ALA A 321 -15.78 3.72 2.58
C ALA A 321 -15.35 5.17 2.37
N VAL A 322 -14.24 5.58 2.99
CA VAL A 322 -13.66 6.92 2.83
C VAL A 322 -12.21 6.83 2.42
N ALA A 323 -11.71 7.83 1.72
CA ALA A 323 -10.31 7.93 1.33
C ALA A 323 -9.81 9.39 1.40
N LEU A 324 -8.53 9.52 1.76
CA LEU A 324 -7.76 10.76 1.73
C LEU A 324 -6.44 10.48 1.01
N LEU A 325 -6.14 11.24 -0.02
CA LEU A 325 -4.85 11.22 -0.70
C LEU A 325 -4.16 12.57 -0.55
N THR A 326 -2.92 12.54 -0.13
CA THR A 326 -2.06 13.72 -0.01
C THR A 326 -0.65 13.41 -0.49
N ASN A 327 0.13 14.45 -0.73
CA ASN A 327 1.57 14.34 -0.91
C ASN A 327 2.33 14.99 0.27
N ARG A 328 1.97 14.59 1.51
CA ARG A 328 2.50 15.19 2.74
C ARG A 328 4.03 15.15 2.84
N VAL A 329 4.67 14.20 2.15
CA VAL A 329 6.13 14.05 2.12
C VAL A 329 6.81 15.09 1.23
N HIS A 330 6.07 15.94 0.52
CA HIS A 330 6.64 17.05 -0.23
C HIS A 330 6.71 18.32 0.64
N PRO A 331 7.83 19.03 0.69
CA PRO A 331 9.13 18.69 0.08
C PRO A 331 9.97 17.71 0.89
N THR A 332 9.56 17.37 2.12
CA THR A 332 10.30 16.49 3.05
C THR A 332 9.37 15.57 3.81
N ARG A 333 9.85 14.34 4.08
CA ARG A 333 9.17 13.32 4.89
C ARG A 333 9.00 13.69 6.37
N GLU A 334 9.67 14.75 6.84
CA GLU A 334 9.62 15.20 8.23
C GLU A 334 8.27 15.80 8.65
N ASN A 335 7.41 16.16 7.68
CA ASN A 335 6.07 16.67 7.98
C ASN A 335 5.16 15.55 8.50
N VAL A 336 4.84 15.56 9.78
CA VAL A 336 4.01 14.54 10.45
C VAL A 336 2.59 15.02 10.80
N ARG A 337 2.20 16.25 10.42
CA ARG A 337 0.87 16.84 10.70
C ARG A 337 -0.31 16.01 10.21
N ILE A 338 -0.08 15.16 9.23
CA ILE A 338 -1.08 14.20 8.73
C ILE A 338 -1.65 13.31 9.85
N ARG A 339 -0.91 13.07 10.93
CA ARG A 339 -1.34 12.21 12.04
C ARG A 339 -2.55 12.79 12.77
N ASP A 340 -2.60 14.11 12.90
CA ASP A 340 -3.67 14.80 13.59
C ASP A 340 -4.87 15.08 12.66
N VAL A 341 -4.59 15.39 11.39
CA VAL A 341 -5.61 15.81 10.42
C VAL A 341 -6.35 14.61 9.80
N ARG A 342 -5.67 13.48 9.62
CA ARG A 342 -6.26 12.30 8.97
C ARG A 342 -7.52 11.78 9.70
N PRO A 343 -7.54 11.58 11.04
CA PRO A 343 -8.74 11.14 11.75
C PRO A 343 -9.91 12.10 11.56
N TRP A 344 -9.66 13.41 11.66
CA TRP A 344 -10.66 14.43 11.42
C TRP A 344 -11.23 14.38 10.00
N ALA A 345 -10.38 14.29 8.99
CA ALA A 345 -10.82 14.24 7.60
C ALA A 345 -11.70 13.00 7.33
N HIS A 346 -11.35 11.86 7.90
CA HIS A 346 -12.16 10.64 7.77
C HIS A 346 -13.51 10.79 8.50
N ASP A 347 -13.56 11.43 9.66
CA ASP A 347 -14.80 11.69 10.40
C ASP A 347 -15.72 12.64 9.62
N GLU A 348 -15.20 13.70 9.01
CA GLU A 348 -15.99 14.61 8.18
C GLU A 348 -16.54 13.89 6.94
N LEU A 349 -15.69 13.11 6.25
CA LEU A 349 -16.12 12.33 5.08
C LEU A 349 -17.23 11.32 5.46
N PHE A 350 -17.06 10.62 6.57
CA PHE A 350 -18.08 9.70 7.08
C PHE A 350 -19.39 10.43 7.42
N ALA A 351 -19.30 11.60 8.07
CA ALA A 351 -20.47 12.39 8.42
C ALA A 351 -21.25 12.88 7.18
N ILE A 352 -20.53 13.30 6.12
CA ILE A 352 -21.15 13.71 4.85
C ILE A 352 -21.82 12.51 4.19
N ALA A 353 -21.11 11.39 4.10
CA ALA A 353 -21.67 10.15 3.53
C ALA A 353 -22.93 9.69 4.30
N ALA A 354 -22.93 9.78 5.62
CA ALA A 354 -24.06 9.36 6.47
C ALA A 354 -25.28 10.28 6.35
N ARG A 355 -25.11 11.59 6.08
CA ARG A 355 -26.23 12.56 5.96
C ARG A 355 -27.03 12.44 4.66
N GLY A 356 -26.44 11.93 3.60
CA GLY A 356 -27.06 11.79 2.27
C GLY A 356 -27.99 10.56 2.15
N GLY A 357 -28.65 10.13 3.24
CA GLY A 357 -29.58 9.04 3.28
C GLY A 357 -30.95 9.47 3.79
#